data_5162f7167697bd88977b59d33eb9bdc8
#
_entry.id   5162f7167697bd88977b59d33eb9bdc8
#
_cell.length_a   1.000
_cell.length_b   1.000
_cell.length_c   1.000
_cell.angle_alpha   90.00
_cell.angle_beta   90.00
_cell.angle_gamma   90.00
#
_symmetry.space_group_name_H-M   'P 1'
#
loop_
_entity.id
_entity.type
_entity.pdbx_description
1 polymer ?
#
loop_
_entity_poly.entity_id
_entity_poly.type
_entity_poly.pdbx_seq_one_letter_code
_entity_poly.pdbx_strand_id
1 'polypeptide(L)'
;MSVTRPAAEQWERVYREEAPRVFRALLGTLRDPDAARDALHEAFLEGLQRPPAHDANLAGWLFRVALRKARRGPYRPIFSRLADAFSPAAERDELSVLLDRLEAGRLLQLLTERQRAMVIAQYYLGLNQAEIGHLFGVRRGTVAATLAQALQRMRGGRHAT
;
A
#
# COMPACT_ATOMS: atom_id res chain seq x y z
N MET A 1 -25.13 19.47 -5.96
CA MET A 1 -23.77 19.99 -6.10
C MET A 1 -23.00 19.10 -7.08
N SER A 2 -22.65 19.65 -8.20
CA SER A 2 -21.83 18.93 -9.16
C SER A 2 -20.42 18.86 -8.61
N VAL A 3 -19.99 17.66 -8.23
CA VAL A 3 -18.58 17.43 -7.91
C VAL A 3 -17.83 17.58 -9.24
N THR A 4 -17.15 18.69 -9.41
CA THR A 4 -16.34 18.93 -10.59
C THR A 4 -15.19 17.93 -10.58
N ARG A 5 -15.24 16.96 -11.48
CA ARG A 5 -14.13 16.04 -11.67
C ARG A 5 -12.89 16.83 -12.06
N PRO A 6 -11.76 16.61 -11.44
CA PRO A 6 -10.53 17.26 -11.85
C PRO A 6 -10.25 16.92 -13.32
N ALA A 7 -9.83 17.93 -14.09
CA ALA A 7 -9.38 17.72 -15.45
C ALA A 7 -8.19 16.75 -15.46
N ALA A 8 -7.95 16.06 -16.59
CA ALA A 8 -6.88 15.09 -16.73
C ALA A 8 -5.52 15.63 -16.28
N GLU A 9 -5.21 16.88 -16.59
CA GLU A 9 -3.98 17.55 -16.17
C GLU A 9 -3.87 17.71 -14.65
N GLN A 10 -4.99 17.98 -14.00
CA GLN A 10 -5.06 18.10 -12.54
C GLN A 10 -4.88 16.75 -11.88
N TRP A 11 -5.44 15.69 -12.45
CA TRP A 11 -5.24 14.31 -12.02
C TRP A 11 -3.78 13.89 -12.16
N GLU A 12 -3.13 14.18 -13.27
CA GLU A 12 -1.71 13.91 -13.48
C GLU A 12 -0.81 14.57 -12.43
N ARG A 13 -1.12 15.82 -12.09
CA ARG A 13 -0.38 16.54 -11.04
C ARG A 13 -0.52 15.88 -9.68
N VAL A 14 -1.74 15.57 -9.30
CA VAL A 14 -2.07 14.90 -8.04
C VAL A 14 -1.38 13.53 -7.97
N TYR A 15 -1.46 12.77 -9.04
CA TYR A 15 -0.79 11.48 -9.12
C TYR A 15 0.72 11.63 -8.93
N ARG A 16 1.34 12.59 -9.58
CA ARG A 16 2.77 12.85 -9.47
C ARG A 16 3.21 13.17 -8.04
N GLU A 17 2.39 13.89 -7.31
CA GLU A 17 2.65 14.25 -5.91
C GLU A 17 2.51 13.05 -4.98
N GLU A 18 1.52 12.20 -5.20
CA GLU A 18 1.18 11.09 -4.31
C GLU A 18 1.84 9.77 -4.70
N ALA A 19 2.25 9.60 -5.96
CA ALA A 19 2.78 8.35 -6.48
C ALA A 19 3.98 7.81 -5.70
N PRO A 20 4.98 8.61 -5.31
CA PRO A 20 6.12 8.09 -4.54
C PRO A 20 5.71 7.48 -3.21
N ARG A 21 4.79 8.13 -2.52
CA ARG A 21 4.27 7.67 -1.22
C ARG A 21 3.48 6.38 -1.36
N VAL A 22 2.61 6.31 -2.35
CA VAL A 22 1.80 5.11 -2.63
C VAL A 22 2.68 3.97 -3.11
N PHE A 23 3.67 4.25 -3.94
CA PHE A 23 4.63 3.25 -4.39
C PHE A 23 5.35 2.59 -3.21
N ARG A 24 5.83 3.38 -2.25
CA ARG A 24 6.47 2.88 -1.04
C ARG A 24 5.52 2.00 -0.22
N ALA A 25 4.26 2.42 -0.09
CA ALA A 25 3.24 1.63 0.60
C ALA A 25 2.99 0.28 -0.09
N LEU A 26 2.87 0.30 -1.40
CA LEU A 26 2.68 -0.91 -2.21
C LEU A 26 3.90 -1.83 -2.13
N LEU A 27 5.09 -1.27 -2.21
CA LEU A 27 6.32 -2.02 -2.11
C LEU A 27 6.47 -2.69 -0.75
N GLY A 28 6.14 -1.98 0.33
CA GLY A 28 6.12 -2.54 1.69
C GLY A 28 5.09 -3.65 1.86
N THR A 29 3.98 -3.58 1.13
CA THR A 29 2.90 -4.58 1.19
C THR A 29 3.18 -5.78 0.30
N LEU A 30 3.46 -5.55 -0.98
CA LEU A 30 3.61 -6.59 -2.00
C LEU A 30 5.01 -7.19 -2.03
N ARG A 31 6.01 -6.44 -1.60
CA ARG A 31 7.42 -6.82 -1.56
C ARG A 31 7.98 -7.20 -2.95
N ASP A 32 7.36 -6.65 -3.98
CA ASP A 32 7.72 -6.86 -5.37
C ASP A 32 7.65 -5.53 -6.10
N PRO A 33 8.80 -4.93 -6.50
CA PRO A 33 8.82 -3.62 -7.15
C PRO A 33 8.03 -3.58 -8.46
N ASP A 34 8.09 -4.65 -9.25
CA ASP A 34 7.40 -4.71 -10.53
C ASP A 34 5.88 -4.78 -10.33
N ALA A 35 5.42 -5.61 -9.41
CA ALA A 35 4.00 -5.70 -9.05
C ALA A 35 3.49 -4.37 -8.49
N ALA A 36 4.28 -3.70 -7.64
CA ALA A 36 3.93 -2.40 -7.07
C ALA A 36 3.82 -1.34 -8.16
N ARG A 37 4.76 -1.31 -9.09
CA ARG A 37 4.78 -0.36 -10.21
C ARG A 37 3.59 -0.57 -11.14
N ASP A 38 3.33 -1.81 -11.53
CA ASP A 38 2.20 -2.16 -12.39
C ASP A 38 0.86 -1.82 -11.75
N ALA A 39 0.71 -2.16 -10.48
CA ALA A 39 -0.51 -1.86 -9.72
C ALA A 39 -0.77 -0.35 -9.61
N LEU A 40 0.28 0.42 -9.35
CA LEU A 40 0.19 1.87 -9.27
C LEU A 40 -0.18 2.49 -10.62
N HIS A 41 0.42 1.99 -11.70
CA HIS A 41 0.11 2.44 -13.06
C HIS A 41 -1.36 2.16 -13.41
N GLU A 42 -1.86 0.97 -13.09
CA GLU A 42 -3.27 0.63 -13.27
C GLU A 42 -4.21 1.52 -12.47
N ALA A 43 -3.83 1.88 -11.25
CA ALA A 43 -4.59 2.80 -10.42
C ALA A 43 -4.63 4.20 -11.04
N PHE A 44 -3.53 4.65 -11.61
CA PHE A 44 -3.48 5.91 -12.35
C PHE A 44 -4.44 5.92 -13.55
N LEU A 45 -4.41 4.87 -14.36
CA LEU A 45 -5.30 4.75 -15.51
C LEU A 45 -6.78 4.74 -15.10
N GLU A 46 -7.11 4.06 -14.01
CA GLU A 46 -8.49 4.10 -13.50
C GLU A 46 -8.89 5.50 -13.04
N GLY A 47 -7.98 6.23 -12.42
CA GLY A 47 -8.21 7.63 -12.03
C GLY A 47 -8.42 8.57 -13.18
N LEU A 48 -7.80 8.33 -14.33
CA LEU A 48 -8.08 9.08 -15.55
C LEU A 48 -9.52 8.88 -16.06
N GLN A 49 -10.03 7.66 -15.93
CA GLN A 49 -11.38 7.31 -16.37
C GLN A 49 -12.45 7.71 -15.34
N ARG A 50 -12.13 7.52 -14.06
CA ARG A 50 -13.04 7.73 -12.93
C ARG A 50 -12.31 8.43 -11.79
N PRO A 51 -12.07 9.75 -11.90
CA PRO A 51 -11.35 10.48 -10.85
C PRO A 51 -12.04 10.35 -9.49
N PRO A 52 -11.28 10.20 -8.40
CA PRO A 52 -11.86 10.20 -7.06
C PRO A 52 -12.44 11.56 -6.70
N ALA A 53 -13.30 11.60 -5.68
CA ALA A 53 -13.87 12.83 -5.18
C ALA A 53 -12.78 13.77 -4.62
N HIS A 54 -13.04 15.07 -4.67
CA HIS A 54 -12.06 16.12 -4.35
C HIS A 54 -11.55 16.08 -2.89
N ASP A 55 -12.37 15.57 -2.00
CA ASP A 55 -12.10 15.46 -0.56
C ASP A 55 -11.55 14.08 -0.15
N ALA A 56 -11.34 13.18 -1.12
CA ALA A 56 -10.83 11.85 -0.84
C ALA A 56 -9.34 11.91 -0.43
N ASN A 57 -8.93 11.03 0.48
CA ASN A 57 -7.52 10.74 0.70
C ASN A 57 -6.99 10.06 -0.57
N LEU A 58 -6.30 10.84 -1.41
CA LEU A 58 -5.87 10.39 -2.73
C LEU A 58 -4.82 9.28 -2.64
N ALA A 59 -3.91 9.38 -1.70
CA ALA A 59 -2.94 8.31 -1.45
C ALA A 59 -3.65 7.01 -1.04
N GLY A 60 -4.63 7.09 -0.15
CA GLY A 60 -5.45 5.95 0.25
C GLY A 60 -6.27 5.39 -0.90
N TRP A 61 -6.85 6.25 -1.72
CA TRP A 61 -7.61 5.82 -2.90
C TRP A 61 -6.72 5.07 -3.90
N LEU A 62 -5.56 5.63 -4.21
CA LEU A 62 -4.59 5.00 -5.12
C LEU A 62 -4.12 3.65 -4.57
N PHE A 63 -3.80 3.59 -3.28
CA PHE A 63 -3.39 2.36 -2.62
C PHE A 63 -4.48 1.28 -2.69
N ARG A 64 -5.72 1.68 -2.41
CA ARG A 64 -6.89 0.78 -2.49
C ARG A 64 -7.08 0.21 -3.90
N VAL A 65 -7.09 1.08 -4.91
CA VAL A 65 -7.28 0.66 -6.29
C VAL A 65 -6.11 -0.21 -6.76
N ALA A 66 -4.88 0.19 -6.45
CA ALA A 66 -3.69 -0.57 -6.81
C ALA A 66 -3.68 -1.97 -6.18
N LEU A 67 -4.00 -2.10 -4.90
CA LEU A 67 -4.09 -3.41 -4.24
C LEU A 67 -5.17 -4.28 -4.87
N ARG A 68 -6.31 -3.70 -5.18
CA ARG A 68 -7.39 -4.44 -5.86
C ARG A 68 -6.92 -4.95 -7.22
N LYS A 69 -6.21 -4.12 -7.99
CA LYS A 69 -5.65 -4.52 -9.29
C LYS A 69 -4.59 -5.60 -9.14
N ALA A 70 -3.69 -5.48 -8.19
CA ALA A 70 -2.66 -6.47 -7.91
C ALA A 70 -3.25 -7.85 -7.55
N ARG A 71 -4.36 -7.87 -6.82
CA ARG A 71 -5.05 -9.10 -6.40
C ARG A 71 -5.83 -9.77 -7.54
N ARG A 72 -6.33 -9.00 -8.49
CA ARG A 72 -7.10 -9.50 -9.65
C ARG A 72 -6.22 -9.85 -10.84
N GLY A 73 -5.00 -9.32 -10.88
CA GLY A 73 -4.07 -9.57 -11.95
C GLY A 73 -3.41 -10.95 -11.86
N PRO A 74 -2.54 -11.28 -12.84
CA PRO A 74 -1.77 -12.53 -12.83
C PRO A 74 -0.70 -12.56 -11.73
N TYR A 75 -0.74 -11.63 -10.81
CA TYR A 75 0.13 -11.59 -9.66
C TYR A 75 -0.06 -12.83 -8.81
N ARG A 76 0.91 -13.71 -8.86
CA ARG A 76 0.95 -14.91 -8.03
C ARG A 76 2.07 -14.77 -7.02
N PRO A 77 1.89 -15.27 -5.79
CA PRO A 77 2.95 -15.23 -4.74
C PRO A 77 4.29 -15.82 -5.17
N ILE A 78 4.30 -16.62 -6.23
CA ILE A 78 5.50 -17.22 -6.81
C ILE A 78 6.46 -16.15 -7.36
N PHE A 79 5.93 -15.04 -7.89
CA PHE A 79 6.77 -13.95 -8.40
C PHE A 79 7.44 -13.15 -7.28
N SER A 80 6.86 -13.11 -6.08
CA SER A 80 7.48 -12.42 -4.96
C SER A 80 8.80 -13.06 -4.52
N ARG A 81 8.92 -14.39 -4.66
CA ARG A 81 10.16 -15.11 -4.35
C ARG A 81 11.27 -14.86 -5.38
N LEU A 82 10.89 -14.66 -6.64
CA LEU A 82 11.83 -14.36 -7.71
C LEU A 82 12.25 -12.87 -7.69
N ALA A 83 11.35 -11.99 -7.31
CA ALA A 83 11.65 -10.56 -7.20
C ALA A 83 12.63 -10.26 -6.05
N ASP A 84 12.57 -11.00 -4.94
CA ASP A 84 13.55 -10.90 -3.86
C ASP A 84 14.98 -11.22 -4.36
N ALA A 85 15.09 -12.04 -5.41
CA ALA A 85 16.38 -12.39 -6.02
C ALA A 85 16.85 -11.39 -7.10
N PHE A 86 15.94 -10.59 -7.68
CA PHE A 86 16.21 -9.73 -8.82
C PHE A 86 15.91 -8.23 -8.57
N SER A 87 15.67 -7.86 -7.33
CA SER A 87 15.39 -6.45 -7.01
C SER A 87 16.61 -5.57 -7.30
N PRO A 88 16.50 -4.55 -8.16
CA PRO A 88 17.62 -3.65 -8.42
C PRO A 88 18.11 -2.99 -7.13
N ALA A 89 19.40 -3.02 -6.89
CA ALA A 89 20.03 -2.54 -5.66
C ALA A 89 19.67 -1.08 -5.33
N ALA A 90 19.42 -0.26 -6.35
CA ALA A 90 19.10 1.16 -6.19
C ALA A 90 17.70 1.43 -5.61
N GLU A 91 16.70 0.60 -5.95
CA GLU A 91 15.37 0.70 -5.38
C GLU A 91 15.27 0.07 -3.99
N ARG A 92 16.15 -0.89 -3.71
CA ARG A 92 16.33 -1.46 -2.38
C ARG A 92 16.84 -0.45 -1.38
N ASP A 93 17.77 0.41 -1.77
CA ASP A 93 18.45 1.30 -0.84
C ASP A 93 17.53 2.38 -0.28
N GLU A 94 16.63 2.97 -1.09
CA GLU A 94 15.72 4.00 -0.58
C GLU A 94 14.66 3.42 0.37
N LEU A 95 14.05 2.31 0.02
CA LEU A 95 13.07 1.67 0.88
C LEU A 95 13.73 0.98 2.07
N SER A 96 14.82 0.27 1.84
CA SER A 96 15.60 -0.40 2.90
C SER A 96 16.08 0.61 3.93
N VAL A 97 16.63 1.74 3.48
CA VAL A 97 17.05 2.82 4.37
C VAL A 97 15.87 3.45 5.10
N LEU A 98 14.72 3.62 4.43
CA LEU A 98 13.52 4.14 5.06
C LEU A 98 12.95 3.17 6.09
N LEU A 99 12.87 1.90 5.75
CA LEU A 99 12.36 0.86 6.63
C LEU A 99 13.33 0.52 7.77
N ASP A 100 14.64 0.50 7.50
CA ASP A 100 15.67 0.31 8.53
C ASP A 100 15.71 1.48 9.51
N ARG A 101 15.58 2.70 9.02
CA ARG A 101 15.50 3.89 9.87
C ARG A 101 14.28 3.90 10.77
N LEU A 102 13.19 3.24 10.37
CA LEU A 102 11.97 3.21 11.16
C LEU A 102 11.87 2.00 12.09
N GLU A 103 12.90 1.13 12.16
CA GLU A 103 12.80 -0.20 12.82
C GLU A 103 11.55 -1.00 12.38
N ALA A 104 10.59 -0.29 11.82
CA ALA A 104 9.32 -0.85 11.39
C ALA A 104 9.48 -1.85 10.25
N GLY A 105 10.50 -1.67 9.40
CA GLY A 105 10.73 -2.54 8.25
C GLY A 105 11.00 -3.98 8.64
N ARG A 106 11.81 -4.20 9.67
CA ARG A 106 12.07 -5.52 10.23
C ARG A 106 10.80 -6.14 10.80
N LEU A 107 10.03 -5.32 11.50
CA LEU A 107 8.82 -5.77 12.17
C LEU A 107 7.71 -6.10 11.17
N LEU A 108 7.61 -5.35 10.09
CA LEU A 108 6.67 -5.62 9.01
C LEU A 108 6.94 -6.97 8.32
N GLN A 109 8.19 -7.43 8.29
CA GLN A 109 8.54 -8.74 7.74
C GLN A 109 7.96 -9.91 8.54
N LEU A 110 7.62 -9.70 9.80
CA LEU A 110 6.99 -10.72 10.66
C LEU A 110 5.50 -10.89 10.37
N LEU A 111 4.93 -9.97 9.61
CA LEU A 111 3.50 -9.92 9.35
C LEU A 111 3.14 -10.67 8.07
N THR A 112 1.90 -11.17 8.02
CA THR A 112 1.32 -11.62 6.76
C THR A 112 1.12 -10.42 5.83
N GLU A 113 0.99 -10.64 4.53
CA GLU A 113 0.72 -9.58 3.57
C GLU A 113 -0.51 -8.75 3.97
N ARG A 114 -1.58 -9.42 4.39
CA ARG A 114 -2.80 -8.76 4.84
C ARG A 114 -2.58 -7.88 6.08
N GLN A 115 -1.83 -8.37 7.06
CA GLN A 115 -1.48 -7.60 8.24
C GLN A 115 -0.60 -6.40 7.88
N ARG A 116 0.39 -6.59 7.02
CA ARG A 116 1.24 -5.50 6.51
C ARG A 116 0.41 -4.43 5.81
N ALA A 117 -0.48 -4.85 4.92
CA ALA A 117 -1.34 -3.92 4.18
C ALA A 117 -2.20 -3.06 5.11
N MET A 118 -2.80 -3.67 6.13
CA MET A 118 -3.63 -2.94 7.10
C MET A 118 -2.81 -1.98 7.96
N VAL A 119 -1.63 -2.41 8.42
CA VAL A 119 -0.72 -1.57 9.21
C VAL A 119 -0.25 -0.37 8.37
N ILE A 120 0.17 -0.61 7.16
CA ILE A 120 0.61 0.44 6.24
C ILE A 120 -0.54 1.41 5.91
N ALA A 121 -1.71 0.87 5.66
CA ALA A 121 -2.90 1.69 5.38
C ALA A 121 -3.24 2.63 6.54
N GLN A 122 -3.22 2.14 7.75
CA GLN A 122 -3.56 2.96 8.92
C GLN A 122 -2.44 3.93 9.31
N TYR A 123 -1.22 3.44 9.47
CA TYR A 123 -0.14 4.23 10.09
C TYR A 123 0.67 5.05 9.10
N TYR A 124 0.74 4.62 7.86
CA TYR A 124 1.50 5.33 6.83
C TYR A 124 0.61 6.18 5.92
N LEU A 125 -0.54 5.66 5.50
CA LEU A 125 -1.45 6.37 4.59
C LEU A 125 -2.57 7.12 5.30
N GLY A 126 -2.75 6.93 6.61
CA GLY A 126 -3.75 7.64 7.38
C GLY A 126 -5.19 7.20 7.15
N LEU A 127 -5.40 5.96 6.66
CA LEU A 127 -6.75 5.42 6.51
C LEU A 127 -7.32 5.03 7.88
N ASN A 128 -8.60 5.26 8.08
CA ASN A 128 -9.29 4.79 9.28
C ASN A 128 -9.72 3.32 9.12
N GLN A 129 -10.16 2.71 10.21
CA GLN A 129 -10.53 1.30 10.22
C GLN A 129 -11.73 0.99 9.31
N ALA A 130 -12.67 1.92 9.19
CA ALA A 130 -13.82 1.76 8.30
C ALA A 130 -13.38 1.74 6.82
N GLU A 131 -12.48 2.63 6.44
CA GLU A 131 -11.91 2.68 5.09
C GLU A 131 -11.10 1.41 4.78
N ILE A 132 -10.32 0.94 5.74
CA ILE A 132 -9.55 -0.31 5.61
C ILE A 132 -10.50 -1.50 5.47
N GLY A 133 -11.56 -1.54 6.27
CA GLY A 133 -12.58 -2.57 6.18
C GLY A 133 -13.23 -2.62 4.80
N HIS A 134 -13.54 -1.45 4.25
CA HIS A 134 -14.08 -1.34 2.90
C HIS A 134 -13.09 -1.83 1.83
N LEU A 135 -11.82 -1.48 1.97
CA LEU A 135 -10.75 -1.93 1.06
C LEU A 135 -10.62 -3.46 1.03
N PHE A 136 -10.67 -4.11 2.19
CA PHE A 136 -10.49 -5.56 2.29
C PHE A 136 -11.79 -6.36 2.27
N GLY A 137 -12.94 -5.69 2.19
CA GLY A 137 -14.24 -6.36 2.21
C GLY A 137 -14.54 -7.03 3.55
N VAL A 138 -14.08 -6.46 4.65
CA VAL A 138 -14.28 -6.98 6.00
C VAL A 138 -14.89 -5.92 6.91
N ARG A 139 -15.42 -6.36 8.04
CA ARG A 139 -15.99 -5.46 9.03
C ARG A 139 -14.90 -4.69 9.78
N ARG A 140 -15.25 -3.52 10.29
CA ARG A 140 -14.36 -2.69 11.11
C ARG A 140 -13.77 -3.47 12.30
N GLY A 141 -14.57 -4.31 12.96
CA GLY A 141 -14.11 -5.14 14.06
C GLY A 141 -13.03 -6.15 13.64
N THR A 142 -13.14 -6.70 12.43
CA THR A 142 -12.12 -7.59 11.87
C THR A 142 -10.82 -6.83 11.61
N VAL A 143 -10.91 -5.60 11.12
CA VAL A 143 -9.73 -4.73 10.96
C VAL A 143 -9.05 -4.47 12.30
N ALA A 144 -9.82 -4.10 13.31
CA ALA A 144 -9.32 -3.83 14.65
C ALA A 144 -8.61 -5.06 15.23
N ALA A 145 -9.20 -6.25 15.09
CA ALA A 145 -8.60 -7.50 15.56
C ALA A 145 -7.30 -7.83 14.80
N THR A 146 -7.30 -7.67 13.48
CA THR A 146 -6.11 -7.92 12.66
C THR A 146 -4.98 -6.97 13.00
N LEU A 147 -5.28 -5.69 13.19
CA LEU A 147 -4.29 -4.70 13.61
C LEU A 147 -3.72 -5.01 15.00
N ALA A 148 -4.58 -5.42 15.94
CA ALA A 148 -4.15 -5.81 17.28
C ALA A 148 -3.19 -7.00 17.23
N GLN A 149 -3.50 -8.02 16.45
CA GLN A 149 -2.63 -9.19 16.25
C GLN A 149 -1.31 -8.80 15.59
N ALA A 150 -1.35 -7.93 14.58
CA ALA A 150 -0.16 -7.43 13.90
C ALA A 150 0.76 -6.69 14.87
N LEU A 151 0.22 -5.76 15.66
CA LEU A 151 0.98 -5.01 16.66
C LEU A 151 1.57 -5.92 17.72
N GLN A 152 0.84 -6.94 18.14
CA GLN A 152 1.33 -7.92 19.09
C GLN A 152 2.53 -8.71 18.55
N ARG A 153 2.47 -9.13 17.28
CA ARG A 153 3.60 -9.79 16.60
C ARG A 153 4.82 -8.86 16.51
N MET A 154 4.59 -7.61 16.19
CA MET A 154 5.66 -6.60 16.12
C MET A 154 6.32 -6.38 17.47
N ARG A 155 5.54 -6.34 18.57
CA ARG A 155 6.07 -6.24 19.93
C ARG A 155 6.89 -7.47 20.33
N GLY A 156 6.40 -8.66 19.98
CA GLY A 156 7.14 -9.91 20.20
C GLY A 156 8.47 -9.94 19.47
N GLY A 157 8.53 -9.41 18.27
CA GLY A 157 9.76 -9.28 17.48
C GLY A 157 10.79 -8.33 18.08
N ARG A 158 10.36 -7.30 18.82
CA ARG A 158 11.27 -6.39 19.53
C ARG A 158 12.01 -7.06 20.69
N HIS A 159 11.41 -8.05 21.30
CA HIS A 159 12.01 -8.74 22.47
C HIS A 159 12.87 -9.93 22.07
N ALA A 160 12.92 -10.29 20.80
CA ALA A 160 13.68 -11.44 20.31
C ALA A 160 15.10 -11.10 19.83
N THR A 161 15.56 -9.84 19.98
CA THR A 161 16.93 -9.40 19.65
C THR A 161 17.76 -9.20 20.89
#